data_01f7db36435e0ec1efe5a6f2d2947181
#
_entry.id   01f7db36435e0ec1efe5a6f2d2947181
#
_cell.length_a   1.000
_cell.length_b   1.000
_cell.length_c   1.000
_cell.angle_alpha   90.00
_cell.angle_beta   90.00
_cell.angle_gamma   90.00
#
_symmetry.space_group_name_H-M   'P 1'
#
loop_
_entity.id
_entity.type
_entity.pdbx_description
1 polymer ?
#
loop_
_entity_poly.entity_id
_entity_poly.type
_entity_poly.pdbx_seq_one_letter_code
_entity_poly.pdbx_strand_id
1 'polypeptide(L)'
;MDQIYLQTKAVIEELCEKANLKAGNIVVVGCSTSEVLGAKIGTNSNPDTAKKIFEALHDYSKEHGVYLAIQCCEHLNRAIITECAAVPGAQIVNVVPQPKAGGSLATAAYAGFAEP
;
A
#
# COMPACT_ATOMS: atom_id res chain seq x y z
N MET A 1 -16.59 -7.32 2.06
CA MET A 1 -15.14 -7.17 2.35
C MET A 1 -14.28 -8.10 1.53
N ASP A 2 -14.70 -9.36 1.39
CA ASP A 2 -13.98 -10.29 0.52
C ASP A 2 -13.92 -9.82 -0.92
N GLN A 3 -14.94 -9.09 -1.37
CA GLN A 3 -14.98 -8.53 -2.71
C GLN A 3 -13.87 -7.49 -2.92
N ILE A 4 -13.57 -6.67 -1.91
CA ILE A 4 -12.48 -5.69 -1.98
C ILE A 4 -11.13 -6.42 -2.12
N TYR A 5 -10.92 -7.48 -1.36
CA TYR A 5 -9.73 -8.31 -1.47
C TYR A 5 -9.58 -8.87 -2.88
N LEU A 6 -10.64 -9.49 -3.41
CA LEU A 6 -10.62 -10.12 -4.71
C LEU A 6 -10.39 -9.11 -5.84
N GLN A 7 -11.06 -7.95 -5.78
CA GLN A 7 -10.89 -6.90 -6.77
C GLN A 7 -9.48 -6.33 -6.75
N THR A 8 -8.92 -6.10 -5.56
CA THR A 8 -7.56 -5.57 -5.41
C THR A 8 -6.54 -6.57 -5.95
N LYS A 9 -6.71 -7.85 -5.64
CA LYS A 9 -5.81 -8.88 -6.13
C LYS A 9 -5.85 -8.99 -7.65
N ALA A 10 -7.04 -8.89 -8.24
CA ALA A 10 -7.19 -8.89 -9.69
C ALA A 10 -6.47 -7.71 -10.34
N VAL A 11 -6.55 -6.52 -9.73
CA VAL A 11 -5.88 -5.32 -10.26
C VAL A 11 -4.36 -5.49 -10.26
N ILE A 12 -3.77 -5.94 -9.16
CA ILE A 12 -2.32 -6.08 -9.10
C ILE A 12 -1.83 -7.21 -10.00
N GLU A 13 -2.57 -8.30 -10.10
CA GLU A 13 -2.24 -9.39 -11.03
C GLU A 13 -2.20 -8.89 -12.48
N GLU A 14 -3.23 -8.17 -12.90
CA GLU A 14 -3.30 -7.63 -14.26
C GLU A 14 -2.19 -6.62 -14.53
N LEU A 15 -1.94 -5.71 -13.59
CA LEU A 15 -0.88 -4.71 -13.74
C LEU A 15 0.48 -5.38 -13.92
N CYS A 16 0.83 -6.31 -13.04
CA CYS A 16 2.13 -6.97 -13.07
C CYS A 16 2.30 -7.83 -14.32
N GLU A 17 1.24 -8.48 -14.78
CA GLU A 17 1.27 -9.26 -16.00
C GLU A 17 1.50 -8.36 -17.21
N LYS A 18 0.73 -7.28 -17.35
CA LYS A 18 0.84 -6.38 -18.51
C LYS A 18 2.14 -5.56 -18.48
N ALA A 19 2.61 -5.16 -17.32
CA ALA A 19 3.89 -4.46 -17.18
C ALA A 19 5.09 -5.40 -17.21
N ASN A 20 4.85 -6.71 -17.22
CA ASN A 20 5.89 -7.73 -17.25
C ASN A 20 6.88 -7.58 -16.08
N LEU A 21 6.35 -7.36 -14.87
CA LEU A 21 7.16 -7.18 -13.69
C LEU A 21 7.78 -8.48 -13.21
N LYS A 22 8.98 -8.37 -12.66
CA LYS A 22 9.76 -9.50 -12.16
C LYS A 22 10.07 -9.31 -10.68
N ALA A 23 10.55 -10.37 -10.03
CA ALA A 23 11.00 -10.28 -8.64
C ALA A 23 12.02 -9.15 -8.47
N GLY A 24 11.87 -8.37 -7.41
CA GLY A 24 12.72 -7.21 -7.12
C GLY A 24 12.17 -5.88 -7.66
N ASN A 25 11.22 -5.91 -8.59
CA ASN A 25 10.59 -4.67 -9.05
C ASN A 25 9.68 -4.08 -7.96
N ILE A 26 9.40 -2.78 -8.09
CA ILE A 26 8.62 -2.03 -7.11
C ILE A 26 7.30 -1.58 -7.75
N VAL A 27 6.19 -1.81 -7.03
CA VAL A 27 4.86 -1.30 -7.39
C VAL A 27 4.52 -0.16 -6.45
N VAL A 28 4.28 1.03 -7.00
CA VAL A 28 3.88 2.19 -6.21
C VAL A 28 2.37 2.20 -6.08
N VAL A 29 1.89 2.38 -4.84
CA VAL A 29 0.47 2.36 -4.53
C VAL A 29 0.04 3.69 -3.92
N GLY A 30 -0.87 4.38 -4.60
CA GLY A 30 -1.59 5.51 -4.05
C GLY A 30 -3.05 5.11 -3.87
N CYS A 31 -3.60 5.30 -2.68
CA CYS A 31 -4.95 4.86 -2.40
C CYS A 31 -5.66 5.76 -1.39
N SER A 32 -6.92 6.08 -1.69
CA SER A 32 -7.83 6.68 -0.73
C SER A 32 -8.94 5.67 -0.41
N THR A 33 -8.98 5.19 0.84
CA THR A 33 -10.06 4.30 1.26
C THR A 33 -11.42 5.00 1.19
N SER A 34 -11.44 6.33 1.36
CA SER A 34 -12.66 7.12 1.18
C SER A 34 -13.20 6.99 -0.25
N GLU A 35 -12.34 7.10 -1.25
CA GLU A 35 -12.74 6.94 -2.66
C GLU A 35 -13.18 5.51 -2.98
N VAL A 36 -12.51 4.52 -2.42
CA VAL A 36 -12.89 3.11 -2.58
C VAL A 36 -14.33 2.90 -2.09
N LEU A 37 -14.72 3.61 -1.04
CA LEU A 37 -16.07 3.53 -0.47
C LEU A 37 -17.05 4.53 -1.11
N GLY A 38 -16.64 5.24 -2.17
CA GLY A 38 -17.50 6.19 -2.88
C GLY A 38 -17.59 7.56 -2.25
N ALA A 39 -16.69 7.92 -1.32
CA ALA A 39 -16.65 9.23 -0.68
C ALA A 39 -15.50 10.06 -1.22
N LYS A 40 -15.45 11.34 -0.86
CA LYS A 40 -14.33 12.20 -1.24
C LYS A 40 -13.05 11.78 -0.51
N ILE A 41 -11.90 12.05 -1.13
CA ILE A 41 -10.59 11.77 -0.56
C ILE A 41 -10.50 12.37 0.86
N GLY A 42 -10.08 11.55 1.82
CA GLY A 42 -9.83 11.99 3.19
C GLY A 42 -11.05 12.20 4.06
N THR A 43 -12.27 11.96 3.54
CA THR A 43 -13.50 12.21 4.30
C THR A 43 -14.08 10.98 4.98
N ASN A 44 -13.63 9.78 4.61
CA ASN A 44 -14.14 8.53 5.18
C ASN A 44 -13.03 7.47 5.24
N SER A 45 -12.00 7.76 6.04
CA SER A 45 -10.93 6.80 6.29
C SER A 45 -11.49 5.54 6.94
N ASN A 46 -11.11 4.37 6.43
CA ASN A 46 -11.61 3.10 6.92
C ASN A 46 -10.47 2.10 7.09
N PRO A 47 -10.01 1.87 8.34
CA PRO A 47 -8.92 0.94 8.61
C PRO A 47 -9.20 -0.50 8.18
N ASP A 48 -10.46 -0.96 8.29
CA ASP A 48 -10.82 -2.33 7.90
C ASP A 48 -10.71 -2.52 6.40
N THR A 49 -11.19 -1.55 5.61
CA THR A 49 -11.02 -1.55 4.15
C THR A 49 -9.55 -1.53 3.78
N ALA A 50 -8.76 -0.68 4.44
CA ALA A 50 -7.32 -0.58 4.20
C ALA A 50 -6.60 -1.91 4.46
N LYS A 51 -6.98 -2.62 5.53
CA LYS A 51 -6.40 -3.93 5.82
C LYS A 51 -6.66 -4.94 4.71
N LYS A 52 -7.88 -4.96 4.16
CA LYS A 52 -8.22 -5.87 3.08
C LYS A 52 -7.45 -5.56 1.81
N ILE A 53 -7.31 -4.28 1.48
CA ILE A 53 -6.51 -3.85 0.33
C ILE A 53 -5.05 -4.24 0.54
N PHE A 54 -4.50 -3.94 1.71
CA PHE A 54 -3.11 -4.27 2.02
C PHE A 54 -2.87 -5.79 1.98
N GLU A 55 -3.77 -6.59 2.56
CA GLU A 55 -3.64 -8.04 2.54
C GLU A 55 -3.54 -8.58 1.10
N ALA A 56 -4.39 -8.10 0.20
CA ALA A 56 -4.38 -8.54 -1.19
C ALA A 56 -3.07 -8.16 -1.89
N LEU A 57 -2.62 -6.93 -1.71
CA LEU A 57 -1.37 -6.46 -2.30
C LEU A 57 -0.17 -7.20 -1.72
N HIS A 58 -0.13 -7.36 -0.42
CA HIS A 58 0.98 -8.01 0.28
C HIS A 58 1.08 -9.50 -0.05
N ASP A 59 -0.07 -10.19 -0.12
CA ASP A 59 -0.09 -11.59 -0.51
C ASP A 59 0.50 -11.77 -1.91
N TYR A 60 0.10 -10.93 -2.87
CA TYR A 60 0.66 -10.96 -4.21
C TYR A 60 2.15 -10.69 -4.19
N SER A 61 2.58 -9.65 -3.47
CA SER A 61 3.99 -9.25 -3.43
C SER A 61 4.88 -10.36 -2.86
N LYS A 62 4.41 -11.07 -1.84
CA LYS A 62 5.15 -12.19 -1.27
C LYS A 62 5.21 -13.38 -2.22
N GLU A 63 4.12 -13.67 -2.92
CA GLU A 63 4.06 -14.79 -3.87
C GLU A 63 4.99 -14.59 -5.06
N HIS A 64 5.13 -13.36 -5.54
CA HIS A 64 5.84 -13.05 -6.77
C HIS A 64 7.17 -12.29 -6.57
N GLY A 65 7.52 -11.97 -5.34
CA GLY A 65 8.79 -11.31 -5.02
C GLY A 65 8.88 -9.85 -5.43
N VAL A 66 7.75 -9.20 -5.74
CA VAL A 66 7.75 -7.75 -6.00
C VAL A 66 7.62 -6.99 -4.69
N TYR A 67 8.09 -5.75 -4.68
CA TYR A 67 7.98 -4.87 -3.52
C TYR A 67 6.86 -3.87 -3.72
N LEU A 68 6.27 -3.44 -2.60
CA LEU A 68 5.24 -2.40 -2.58
C LEU A 68 5.82 -1.12 -2.00
N ALA A 69 5.48 0.01 -2.60
CA ALA A 69 5.83 1.34 -2.08
C ALA A 69 4.53 2.12 -1.89
N ILE A 70 4.10 2.26 -0.64
CA ILE A 70 2.81 2.85 -0.29
C ILE A 70 2.98 4.33 0.00
N GLN A 71 2.30 5.18 -0.77
CA GLN A 71 2.36 6.62 -0.58
C GLN A 71 1.58 7.06 0.65
N CYS A 72 2.18 7.97 1.44
CA CYS A 72 1.48 8.69 2.50
C CYS A 72 0.82 9.95 1.93
N CYS A 73 -0.10 10.54 2.70
CA CYS A 73 -0.72 11.80 2.34
C CYS A 73 0.21 12.98 2.70
N GLU A 74 -0.25 14.21 2.42
CA GLU A 74 0.52 15.42 2.69
C GLU A 74 0.84 15.63 4.17
N HIS A 75 0.07 15.06 5.08
CA HIS A 75 0.35 15.17 6.52
C HIS A 75 1.70 14.57 6.91
N LEU A 76 2.20 13.59 6.16
CA LEU A 76 3.52 13.01 6.33
C LEU A 76 4.45 13.39 5.18
N ASN A 77 4.19 14.54 4.55
CA ASN A 77 5.01 15.07 3.47
C ASN A 77 5.16 14.06 2.33
N ARG A 78 4.13 13.26 2.09
CA ARG A 78 4.06 12.20 1.07
C ARG A 78 5.20 11.19 1.17
N ALA A 79 5.64 10.89 2.40
CA ALA A 79 6.61 9.83 2.62
C ALA A 79 6.11 8.50 2.05
N ILE A 80 7.03 7.58 1.80
CA ILE A 80 6.73 6.26 1.24
C ILE A 80 6.93 5.21 2.33
N ILE A 81 5.97 4.32 2.48
CA ILE A 81 6.09 3.14 3.35
C ILE A 81 6.41 1.94 2.47
N THR A 82 7.54 1.30 2.72
CA THR A 82 7.99 0.13 1.97
C THR A 82 8.86 -0.75 2.86
N GLU A 83 9.23 -1.94 2.36
CA GLU A 83 10.22 -2.76 3.04
C GLU A 83 11.62 -2.14 2.87
N CYS A 84 12.44 -2.16 3.92
CA CYS A 84 13.81 -1.63 3.84
C CYS A 84 14.62 -2.30 2.75
N ALA A 85 14.39 -3.60 2.52
CA ALA A 85 15.11 -4.36 1.49
C ALA A 85 14.83 -3.87 0.07
N ALA A 86 13.69 -3.20 -0.16
CA ALA A 86 13.34 -2.69 -1.49
C ALA A 86 14.24 -1.54 -1.94
N VAL A 87 14.73 -0.76 -1.00
CA VAL A 87 15.47 0.48 -1.27
C VAL A 87 16.73 0.58 -0.39
N PRO A 88 17.67 -0.35 -0.52
CA PRO A 88 18.90 -0.31 0.29
C PRO A 88 19.64 1.02 0.04
N GLY A 89 20.06 1.66 1.11
CA GLY A 89 20.76 2.93 1.01
C GLY A 89 19.87 4.17 0.92
N ALA A 90 18.55 4.01 0.86
CA ALA A 90 17.64 5.14 0.88
C ALA A 90 17.63 5.81 2.25
N GLN A 91 17.38 7.12 2.27
CA GLN A 91 17.28 7.86 3.52
C GLN A 91 15.95 7.54 4.21
N ILE A 92 16.04 7.10 5.47
CA ILE A 92 14.87 6.80 6.29
C ILE A 92 14.45 8.06 7.03
N VAL A 93 13.15 8.40 6.96
CA VAL A 93 12.59 9.50 7.73
C VAL A 93 11.82 8.93 8.93
N ASN A 94 11.79 9.70 10.01
CA ASN A 94 11.20 9.25 11.26
C ASN A 94 9.73 9.64 11.31
N VAL A 95 8.88 8.88 10.61
CA VAL A 95 7.42 9.08 10.59
C VAL A 95 6.72 7.75 10.83
N VAL A 96 5.58 7.83 11.53
CA VAL A 96 4.69 6.68 11.73
C VAL A 96 3.30 7.08 11.23
N PRO A 97 2.79 6.46 10.17
CA PRO A 97 1.49 6.85 9.61
C PRO A 97 0.33 6.51 10.55
N GLN A 98 -0.68 7.35 10.52
CA GLN A 98 -1.92 7.18 11.25
C GLN A 98 -3.08 7.25 10.25
N PRO A 99 -4.27 6.72 10.56
CA PRO A 99 -5.37 6.72 9.60
C PRO A 99 -5.71 8.09 9.01
N LYS A 100 -5.58 9.16 9.80
CA LYS A 100 -5.86 10.54 9.34
C LYS A 100 -4.60 11.35 9.07
N ALA A 101 -3.42 10.75 9.25
CA ALA A 101 -2.14 11.40 8.97
C ALA A 101 -1.21 10.38 8.33
N GLY A 102 -1.20 10.32 7.01
CA GLY A 102 -0.50 9.32 6.20
C GLY A 102 -1.46 8.41 5.44
N GLY A 103 -2.69 8.25 5.96
CA GLY A 103 -3.73 7.45 5.33
C GLY A 103 -3.86 6.05 5.91
N SER A 104 -5.05 5.47 5.76
CA SER A 104 -5.36 4.14 6.31
C SER A 104 -4.53 3.03 5.68
N LEU A 105 -4.29 3.09 4.37
CA LEU A 105 -3.47 2.07 3.70
C LEU A 105 -2.02 2.13 4.17
N ALA A 106 -1.43 3.33 4.28
CA ALA A 106 -0.06 3.49 4.76
C ALA A 106 0.07 2.99 6.21
N THR A 107 -0.94 3.23 7.06
CA THR A 107 -0.96 2.73 8.43
C THR A 107 -0.97 1.20 8.46
N ALA A 108 -1.82 0.57 7.62
CA ALA A 108 -1.89 -0.88 7.53
C ALA A 108 -0.56 -1.47 7.02
N ALA A 109 0.05 -0.83 6.04
CA ALA A 109 1.33 -1.27 5.48
C ALA A 109 2.45 -1.17 6.52
N TYR A 110 2.52 -0.08 7.27
CA TYR A 110 3.54 0.10 8.30
C TYR A 110 3.46 -1.01 9.35
N ALA A 111 2.24 -1.38 9.75
CA ALA A 111 2.04 -2.45 10.72
C ALA A 111 2.29 -3.84 10.13
N GLY A 112 2.04 -4.03 8.82
CA GLY A 112 2.10 -5.34 8.18
C GLY A 112 3.43 -5.71 7.55
N PHE A 113 4.26 -4.74 7.17
CA PHE A 113 5.59 -5.03 6.63
C PHE A 113 6.52 -5.54 7.73
N ALA A 114 7.42 -6.45 7.37
CA ALA A 114 8.37 -7.00 8.32
C ALA A 114 9.39 -5.96 8.78
N GLU A 115 9.91 -5.16 7.85
CA GLU A 115 10.91 -4.11 8.14
C GLU A 115 10.56 -2.84 7.33
N PRO A 116 9.54 -2.10 7.80
CA PRO A 116 9.10 -0.91 7.09
C PRO A 116 10.11 0.24 7.13
#